data_d7b0b099217e6ca12ee7ec90c7a93aa3
#
_entry.id   d7b0b099217e6ca12ee7ec90c7a93aa3
#
_cell.length_a   1.000
_cell.length_b   1.000
_cell.length_c   1.000
_cell.angle_alpha   90.00
_cell.angle_beta   90.00
_cell.angle_gamma   90.00
#
_symmetry.space_group_name_H-M   'P 1'
#
loop_
_entity.id
_entity.type
_entity.pdbx_description
1 polymer ?
#
loop_
_entity_poly.entity_id
_entity_poly.type
_entity_poly.pdbx_seq_one_letter_code
_entity_poly.pdbx_strand_id
1 'polypeptide(L)'
;MDKMTSGEGHLYDKKSNAWYYYYSFTNPDWFVIYRVSGATLTDITRHETTIVGWGFALAAIIIILFGLYLRHASRSVLMHIINAIKTGDVSEAPRLEAMLSHTIQSNKEREMAYVRQATHDALTGCKNRRAFDSDVAELLNAQQPFAMALVDIDNFKSINDTLGHLTGDIVLRNVAREGIQIMQPHHVSLYRYGGEEFAVIFQAEQMTSALSLLEAWRTAVEKRVWREENLRVTFSGGLGEWHFEPLEQFVGSVDNALYSAKQQGKNRINRTSIS
;
A
#
# COMPACT_ATOMS: atom_id res chain seq x y z
N MET A 1 -44.53 -46.31 4.56
CA MET A 1 -44.97 -45.15 3.73
C MET A 1 -45.62 -44.04 4.57
N ASP A 2 -45.88 -44.24 5.85
CA ASP A 2 -46.63 -43.29 6.70
C ASP A 2 -45.86 -42.06 7.25
N LYS A 3 -44.70 -41.72 6.71
CA LYS A 3 -43.89 -40.58 7.18
C LYS A 3 -43.62 -39.48 6.12
N MET A 4 -44.31 -39.56 4.98
CA MET A 4 -44.11 -38.59 3.90
C MET A 4 -45.30 -37.62 3.88
N THR A 5 -45.29 -36.61 4.72
CA THR A 5 -46.43 -35.69 4.92
C THR A 5 -46.20 -34.24 4.53
N SER A 6 -45.04 -33.91 3.98
CA SER A 6 -44.73 -32.53 3.52
C SER A 6 -44.08 -32.58 2.14
N GLY A 7 -44.17 -31.48 1.38
CA GLY A 7 -43.79 -31.38 -0.02
C GLY A 7 -42.35 -31.84 -0.36
N GLU A 8 -41.48 -31.85 0.60
CA GLU A 8 -40.08 -32.37 0.48
C GLU A 8 -39.57 -32.94 1.81
N GLY A 9 -38.70 -33.91 1.74
CA GLY A 9 -38.10 -34.47 2.95
C GLY A 9 -37.05 -35.51 2.67
N HIS A 10 -36.44 -35.99 3.74
CA HIS A 10 -35.47 -37.07 3.67
C HIS A 10 -35.71 -38.09 4.80
N LEU A 11 -35.38 -39.31 4.52
CA LEU A 11 -35.54 -40.43 5.46
C LEU A 11 -34.35 -41.38 5.35
N TYR A 12 -33.77 -41.77 6.49
CA TYR A 12 -32.75 -42.80 6.53
C TYR A 12 -33.38 -44.14 6.90
N ASP A 13 -33.21 -45.14 6.00
CA ASP A 13 -33.62 -46.49 6.28
C ASP A 13 -32.44 -47.36 6.75
N LYS A 14 -32.49 -47.77 8.01
CA LYS A 14 -31.47 -48.58 8.64
C LYS A 14 -31.33 -49.98 7.99
N LYS A 15 -32.42 -50.56 7.44
CA LYS A 15 -32.40 -51.91 6.87
C LYS A 15 -31.71 -51.94 5.52
N SER A 16 -31.93 -50.94 4.69
CA SER A 16 -31.29 -50.83 3.37
C SER A 16 -30.01 -50.00 3.39
N ASN A 17 -29.62 -49.42 4.54
CA ASN A 17 -28.50 -48.53 4.69
C ASN A 17 -28.49 -47.45 3.60
N ALA A 18 -29.61 -46.76 3.45
CA ALA A 18 -29.77 -45.79 2.39
C ALA A 18 -30.56 -44.57 2.86
N TRP A 19 -30.20 -43.42 2.32
CA TRP A 19 -30.97 -42.19 2.44
C TRP A 19 -31.95 -42.12 1.27
N TYR A 20 -33.19 -41.75 1.56
CA TYR A 20 -34.22 -41.50 0.58
C TYR A 20 -34.60 -40.02 0.69
N TYR A 21 -34.41 -39.30 -0.40
CA TYR A 21 -34.89 -37.92 -0.56
C TYR A 21 -36.16 -38.01 -1.40
N TYR A 22 -37.21 -37.30 -0.98
CA TYR A 22 -38.45 -37.27 -1.73
C TYR A 22 -38.91 -35.82 -1.93
N TYR A 23 -39.52 -35.65 -3.07
CA TYR A 23 -40.19 -34.42 -3.46
C TYR A 23 -41.56 -34.72 -3.99
N SER A 24 -42.60 -34.08 -3.45
CA SER A 24 -43.99 -34.27 -3.92
C SER A 24 -44.42 -33.07 -4.73
N PHE A 25 -45.03 -33.31 -5.88
CA PHE A 25 -45.69 -32.32 -6.73
C PHE A 25 -47.19 -32.43 -6.55
N THR A 26 -47.87 -31.27 -6.48
CA THR A 26 -49.31 -31.24 -6.24
C THR A 26 -50.15 -31.19 -7.51
N ASN A 27 -49.52 -31.03 -8.68
CA ASN A 27 -50.24 -31.09 -9.95
C ASN A 27 -49.32 -31.43 -11.14
N PRO A 28 -49.36 -32.66 -11.70
CA PRO A 28 -50.06 -33.82 -11.17
C PRO A 28 -49.41 -34.39 -9.88
N ASP A 29 -50.13 -35.19 -9.11
CA ASP A 29 -49.66 -35.83 -7.87
C ASP A 29 -48.58 -36.84 -8.16
N TRP A 30 -47.38 -36.40 -8.21
CA TRP A 30 -46.17 -37.21 -8.46
C TRP A 30 -45.22 -37.10 -7.29
N PHE A 31 -44.53 -38.25 -7.03
CA PHE A 31 -43.45 -38.32 -6.08
C PHE A 31 -42.16 -38.67 -6.83
N VAL A 32 -41.13 -37.86 -6.64
CA VAL A 32 -39.77 -38.19 -7.05
C VAL A 32 -39.04 -38.66 -5.81
N ILE A 33 -38.52 -39.90 -5.87
CA ILE A 33 -37.75 -40.46 -4.77
C ILE A 33 -36.33 -40.71 -5.29
N TYR A 34 -35.35 -40.08 -4.67
CA TYR A 34 -33.96 -40.30 -4.96
C TYR A 34 -33.30 -41.07 -3.83
N ARG A 35 -32.69 -42.22 -4.16
CA ARG A 35 -32.03 -43.10 -3.20
C ARG A 35 -30.53 -42.91 -3.27
N VAL A 36 -29.90 -42.57 -2.15
CA VAL A 36 -28.44 -42.52 -1.99
C VAL A 36 -28.02 -43.66 -1.07
N SER A 37 -27.21 -44.57 -1.58
CA SER A 37 -26.66 -45.68 -0.78
C SER A 37 -25.70 -45.14 0.28
N GLY A 38 -25.79 -45.63 1.51
CA GLY A 38 -24.83 -45.29 2.57
C GLY A 38 -23.41 -45.69 2.23
N ALA A 39 -23.23 -46.73 1.43
CA ALA A 39 -21.92 -47.14 0.94
C ALA A 39 -21.29 -46.09 0.03
N THR A 40 -22.09 -45.49 -0.86
CA THR A 40 -21.61 -44.40 -1.75
C THR A 40 -21.20 -43.16 -0.97
N LEU A 41 -21.96 -42.83 0.07
CA LEU A 41 -21.62 -41.68 0.94
C LEU A 41 -20.33 -41.94 1.75
N THR A 42 -20.16 -43.14 2.28
CA THR A 42 -18.96 -43.51 3.02
C THR A 42 -17.73 -43.59 2.14
N ASP A 43 -17.83 -43.99 0.87
CA ASP A 43 -16.72 -44.02 -0.06
C ASP A 43 -16.27 -42.60 -0.45
N ILE A 44 -17.20 -41.68 -0.70
CA ILE A 44 -16.89 -40.28 -1.02
C ILE A 44 -16.20 -39.62 0.18
N THR A 45 -16.76 -39.72 1.38
CA THR A 45 -16.18 -39.14 2.59
C THR A 45 -14.83 -39.77 2.94
N ARG A 46 -14.64 -41.05 2.72
CA ARG A 46 -13.38 -41.75 2.99
C ARG A 46 -12.26 -41.28 2.07
N HIS A 47 -12.56 -41.01 0.80
CA HIS A 47 -11.57 -40.52 -0.16
C HIS A 47 -11.13 -39.08 0.18
N GLU A 48 -12.05 -38.21 0.49
CA GLU A 48 -11.76 -36.83 0.91
C GLU A 48 -10.98 -36.78 2.23
N THR A 49 -11.39 -37.54 3.24
CA THR A 49 -10.67 -37.57 4.52
C THR A 49 -9.26 -38.16 4.39
N THR A 50 -9.05 -39.06 3.46
CA THR A 50 -7.73 -39.65 3.19
C THR A 50 -6.80 -38.63 2.55
N ILE A 51 -7.27 -37.82 1.57
CA ILE A 51 -6.50 -36.75 0.92
C ILE A 51 -6.12 -35.69 1.93
N VAL A 52 -7.08 -35.24 2.74
CA VAL A 52 -6.85 -34.24 3.81
C VAL A 52 -5.84 -34.78 4.84
N GLY A 53 -5.97 -36.07 5.23
CA GLY A 53 -5.03 -36.71 6.14
C GLY A 53 -3.60 -36.75 5.61
N TRP A 54 -3.41 -37.08 4.34
CA TRP A 54 -2.09 -37.03 3.68
C TRP A 54 -1.55 -35.62 3.60
N GLY A 55 -2.41 -34.61 3.38
CA GLY A 55 -2.02 -33.19 3.38
C GLY A 55 -1.44 -32.77 4.75
N PHE A 56 -2.11 -33.13 5.84
CA PHE A 56 -1.60 -32.86 7.19
C PHE A 56 -0.32 -33.62 7.51
N ALA A 57 -0.21 -34.90 7.09
CA ALA A 57 0.99 -35.68 7.29
C ALA A 57 2.20 -35.08 6.55
N LEU A 58 2.01 -34.63 5.31
CA LEU A 58 3.05 -33.92 4.54
C LEU A 58 3.46 -32.61 5.19
N ALA A 59 2.50 -31.80 5.64
CA ALA A 59 2.79 -30.55 6.34
C ALA A 59 3.58 -30.80 7.64
N ALA A 60 3.21 -31.81 8.41
CA ALA A 60 3.94 -32.19 9.62
C ALA A 60 5.39 -32.61 9.32
N ILE A 61 5.60 -33.39 8.26
CA ILE A 61 6.95 -33.80 7.82
C ILE A 61 7.78 -32.57 7.45
N ILE A 62 7.22 -31.62 6.69
CA ILE A 62 7.91 -30.38 6.31
C ILE A 62 8.31 -29.57 7.55
N ILE A 63 7.43 -29.43 8.51
CA ILE A 63 7.70 -28.71 9.77
C ILE A 63 8.84 -29.40 10.56
N ILE A 64 8.81 -30.72 10.64
CA ILE A 64 9.85 -31.50 11.34
C ILE A 64 11.20 -31.35 10.61
N LEU A 65 11.24 -31.49 9.29
CA LEU A 65 12.47 -31.35 8.52
C LEU A 65 13.04 -29.93 8.64
N PHE A 66 12.18 -28.92 8.61
CA PHE A 66 12.59 -27.53 8.84
C PHE A 66 13.13 -27.31 10.25
N GLY A 67 12.50 -27.88 11.27
CA GLY A 67 13.00 -27.84 12.65
C GLY A 67 14.36 -28.53 12.81
N LEU A 68 14.57 -29.68 12.19
CA LEU A 68 15.85 -30.40 12.16
C LEU A 68 16.93 -29.60 11.44
N TYR A 69 16.58 -28.97 10.31
CA TYR A 69 17.48 -28.08 9.57
C TYR A 69 17.93 -26.87 10.42
N LEU A 70 16.97 -26.20 11.08
CA LEU A 70 17.28 -25.07 11.99
C LEU A 70 18.16 -25.51 13.16
N ARG A 71 17.89 -26.68 13.76
CA ARG A 71 18.69 -27.22 14.85
C ARG A 71 20.10 -27.57 14.38
N HIS A 72 20.25 -28.11 13.18
CA HIS A 72 21.57 -28.42 12.59
C HIS A 72 22.36 -27.14 12.30
N ALA A 73 21.73 -26.15 11.67
CA ALA A 73 22.35 -24.85 11.39
C ALA A 73 22.79 -24.12 12.67
N SER A 74 21.92 -24.09 13.70
CA SER A 74 22.25 -23.48 14.99
C SER A 74 23.40 -24.17 15.70
N ARG A 75 23.45 -25.50 15.66
CA ARG A 75 24.54 -26.27 16.25
C ARG A 75 25.86 -26.03 15.53
N SER A 76 25.85 -25.95 14.21
CA SER A 76 27.05 -25.64 13.44
C SER A 76 27.65 -24.30 13.83
N VAL A 77 26.84 -23.24 13.88
CA VAL A 77 27.27 -21.90 14.30
C VAL A 77 27.78 -21.90 15.76
N LEU A 78 27.06 -22.57 16.67
CA LEU A 78 27.46 -22.65 18.07
C LEU A 78 28.77 -23.40 18.26
N MET A 79 28.97 -24.51 17.54
CA MET A 79 30.23 -25.28 17.60
C MET A 79 31.42 -24.51 17.03
N HIS A 80 31.22 -23.71 15.98
CA HIS A 80 32.28 -22.80 15.46
C HIS A 80 32.66 -21.76 16.51
N ILE A 81 31.67 -21.14 17.18
CA ILE A 81 31.93 -20.17 18.25
C ILE A 81 32.65 -20.83 19.44
N ILE A 82 32.20 -22.00 19.89
CA ILE A 82 32.81 -22.74 21.01
C ILE A 82 34.26 -23.16 20.65
N ASN A 83 34.51 -23.62 19.44
CA ASN A 83 35.84 -23.97 18.99
C ASN A 83 36.78 -22.75 18.92
N ALA A 84 36.29 -21.63 18.38
CA ALA A 84 37.06 -20.37 18.34
C ALA A 84 37.45 -19.89 19.75
N ILE A 85 36.52 -20.02 20.74
CA ILE A 85 36.81 -19.69 22.15
C ILE A 85 37.81 -20.68 22.80
N LYS A 86 37.69 -21.99 22.50
CA LYS A 86 38.54 -23.03 23.07
C LYS A 86 39.96 -23.02 22.50
N THR A 87 40.13 -22.76 21.22
CA THR A 87 41.42 -22.81 20.57
C THR A 87 42.17 -21.47 20.62
N GLY A 88 41.49 -20.38 21.00
CA GLY A 88 42.05 -19.04 20.96
C GLY A 88 42.33 -18.57 19.53
N ASP A 89 41.82 -19.31 18.54
CA ASP A 89 42.06 -19.01 17.13
C ASP A 89 41.07 -17.94 16.67
N VAL A 90 41.53 -16.71 16.66
CA VAL A 90 40.79 -15.51 16.24
C VAL A 90 40.73 -15.37 14.73
N SER A 91 41.29 -16.35 13.99
CA SER A 91 41.37 -16.28 12.52
C SER A 91 40.01 -16.25 11.80
N GLU A 92 38.98 -16.80 12.42
CA GLU A 92 37.60 -16.80 11.90
C GLU A 92 36.75 -15.58 12.36
N ALA A 93 37.20 -14.85 13.38
CA ALA A 93 36.45 -13.70 13.89
C ALA A 93 36.18 -12.62 12.83
N PRO A 94 37.15 -12.23 11.99
CA PRO A 94 36.93 -11.25 10.93
C PRO A 94 35.92 -11.71 9.88
N ARG A 95 35.81 -13.02 9.64
CA ARG A 95 34.87 -13.60 8.67
C ARG A 95 33.44 -13.64 9.22
N LEU A 96 33.29 -13.95 10.50
CA LEU A 96 32.00 -13.89 11.23
C LEU A 96 31.49 -12.44 11.33
N GLU A 97 32.39 -11.52 11.66
CA GLU A 97 32.10 -10.09 11.72
C GLU A 97 31.65 -9.53 10.36
N ALA A 98 32.34 -9.92 9.29
CA ALA A 98 31.97 -9.56 7.91
C ALA A 98 30.62 -10.16 7.52
N MET A 99 30.32 -11.43 7.86
CA MET A 99 29.03 -12.06 7.59
C MET A 99 27.88 -11.40 8.36
N LEU A 100 28.09 -11.11 9.66
CA LEU A 100 27.10 -10.41 10.48
C LEU A 100 26.85 -9.00 9.96
N SER A 101 27.89 -8.25 9.67
CA SER A 101 27.81 -6.90 9.09
C SER A 101 27.06 -6.91 7.78
N HIS A 102 27.37 -7.84 6.87
CA HIS A 102 26.67 -8.00 5.60
C HIS A 102 25.18 -8.34 5.80
N THR A 103 24.87 -9.24 6.75
CA THR A 103 23.48 -9.64 7.02
C THR A 103 22.69 -8.49 7.63
N ILE A 104 23.26 -7.76 8.58
CA ILE A 104 22.64 -6.58 9.20
C ILE A 104 22.41 -5.51 8.14
N GLN A 105 23.43 -5.24 7.30
CA GLN A 105 23.32 -4.25 6.24
C GLN A 105 22.24 -4.64 5.22
N SER A 106 22.22 -5.88 4.76
CA SER A 106 21.23 -6.41 3.82
C SER A 106 19.80 -6.34 4.40
N ASN A 107 19.61 -6.65 5.70
CA ASN A 107 18.31 -6.53 6.34
C ASN A 107 17.86 -5.07 6.46
N LYS A 108 18.78 -4.17 6.82
CA LYS A 108 18.50 -2.73 6.89
C LYS A 108 18.13 -2.15 5.51
N GLU A 109 18.83 -2.57 4.46
CA GLU A 109 18.52 -2.15 3.08
C GLU A 109 17.14 -2.65 2.64
N ARG A 110 16.79 -3.90 2.97
CA ARG A 110 15.45 -4.45 2.71
C ARG A 110 14.36 -3.70 3.47
N GLU A 111 14.57 -3.44 4.75
CA GLU A 111 13.64 -2.69 5.58
C GLU A 111 13.43 -1.27 5.02
N MET A 112 14.52 -0.57 4.68
CA MET A 112 14.44 0.75 4.05
C MET A 112 13.71 0.70 2.69
N ALA A 113 13.94 -0.35 1.89
CA ALA A 113 13.24 -0.56 0.63
C ALA A 113 11.74 -0.78 0.83
N TYR A 114 11.34 -1.58 1.82
CA TYR A 114 9.92 -1.78 2.17
C TYR A 114 9.26 -0.49 2.67
N VAL A 115 9.93 0.25 3.56
CA VAL A 115 9.43 1.54 4.04
C VAL A 115 9.28 2.52 2.86
N ARG A 116 10.28 2.60 1.98
CA ARG A 116 10.22 3.46 0.81
C ARG A 116 9.09 3.07 -0.14
N GLN A 117 8.89 1.78 -0.40
CA GLN A 117 7.79 1.30 -1.24
C GLN A 117 6.42 1.59 -0.61
N ALA A 118 6.30 1.53 0.71
CA ALA A 118 5.05 1.83 1.43
C ALA A 118 4.74 3.33 1.49
N THR A 119 5.77 4.20 1.47
CA THR A 119 5.65 5.65 1.75
C THR A 119 5.90 6.56 0.55
N HIS A 120 6.42 6.04 -0.58
CA HIS A 120 6.75 6.86 -1.74
C HIS A 120 5.96 6.42 -2.99
N ASP A 121 5.74 7.38 -3.88
CA ASP A 121 5.18 7.16 -5.21
C ASP A 121 6.27 6.68 -6.17
N ALA A 122 6.02 5.54 -6.83
CA ALA A 122 7.02 4.89 -7.69
C ALA A 122 7.37 5.69 -8.95
N LEU A 123 6.45 6.53 -9.44
CA LEU A 123 6.68 7.32 -10.64
C LEU A 123 7.51 8.56 -10.36
N THR A 124 7.19 9.29 -9.31
CA THR A 124 7.72 10.62 -9.02
C THR A 124 8.83 10.63 -7.98
N GLY A 125 8.87 9.61 -7.11
CA GLY A 125 9.77 9.56 -5.96
C GLY A 125 9.39 10.47 -4.79
N CYS A 126 8.31 11.23 -4.90
CA CYS A 126 7.71 11.96 -3.78
C CYS A 126 7.16 10.98 -2.73
N LYS A 127 6.90 11.44 -1.52
CA LYS A 127 6.05 10.70 -0.61
C LYS A 127 4.67 10.48 -1.24
N ASN A 128 4.01 9.36 -0.93
CA ASN A 128 2.68 9.06 -1.46
C ASN A 128 1.57 9.63 -0.54
N ARG A 129 0.31 9.51 -0.99
CA ARG A 129 -0.86 9.98 -0.23
C ARG A 129 -0.96 9.33 1.15
N ARG A 130 -0.63 8.04 1.28
CA ARG A 130 -0.66 7.36 2.60
C ARG A 130 0.32 8.00 3.58
N ALA A 131 1.51 8.36 3.12
CA ALA A 131 2.49 9.07 3.94
C ALA A 131 1.99 10.49 4.30
N PHE A 132 1.33 11.19 3.37
CA PHE A 132 0.69 12.47 3.66
C PHE A 132 -0.35 12.36 4.76
N ASP A 133 -1.29 11.41 4.64
CA ASP A 133 -2.36 11.20 5.62
C ASP A 133 -1.77 10.87 7.02
N SER A 134 -0.70 10.06 7.06
CA SER A 134 0.00 9.72 8.30
C SER A 134 0.70 10.92 8.93
N ASP A 135 1.45 11.71 8.13
CA ASP A 135 2.22 12.85 8.62
C ASP A 135 1.27 13.98 9.12
N VAL A 136 0.15 14.21 8.43
CA VAL A 136 -0.90 15.14 8.88
C VAL A 136 -1.54 14.67 10.18
N ALA A 137 -1.87 13.39 10.30
CA ALA A 137 -2.46 12.83 11.52
C ALA A 137 -1.51 12.99 12.73
N GLU A 138 -0.21 12.82 12.52
CA GLU A 138 0.80 13.02 13.57
C GLU A 138 0.84 14.50 14.03
N LEU A 139 0.84 15.46 13.10
CA LEU A 139 0.82 16.89 13.42
C LEU A 139 -0.45 17.31 14.17
N LEU A 140 -1.61 16.79 13.75
CA LEU A 140 -2.89 17.04 14.41
C LEU A 140 -2.92 16.46 15.84
N ASN A 141 -2.46 15.23 16.02
CA ASN A 141 -2.40 14.58 17.34
C ASN A 141 -1.43 15.30 18.29
N ALA A 142 -0.32 15.81 17.76
CA ALA A 142 0.64 16.60 18.51
C ALA A 142 0.22 18.07 18.72
N GLN A 143 -0.91 18.49 18.14
CA GLN A 143 -1.35 19.89 18.11
C GLN A 143 -0.25 20.86 17.66
N GLN A 144 0.56 20.44 16.70
CA GLN A 144 1.62 21.28 16.14
C GLN A 144 1.09 22.12 14.98
N PRO A 145 1.34 23.44 14.98
CA PRO A 145 0.95 24.28 13.86
C PRO A 145 1.73 23.89 12.60
N PHE A 146 1.07 23.90 11.47
CA PHE A 146 1.66 23.64 10.18
C PHE A 146 0.95 24.43 9.08
N ALA A 147 1.63 24.60 7.95
CA ALA A 147 0.98 25.07 6.73
C ALA A 147 0.95 23.93 5.71
N MET A 148 -0.06 23.94 4.87
CA MET A 148 -0.24 22.97 3.80
C MET A 148 -0.50 23.67 2.48
N ALA A 149 0.13 23.18 1.42
CA ALA A 149 -0.24 23.55 0.07
C ALA A 149 -0.79 22.34 -0.69
N LEU A 150 -1.83 22.58 -1.48
CA LEU A 150 -2.30 21.70 -2.54
C LEU A 150 -1.93 22.33 -3.88
N VAL A 151 -1.38 21.53 -4.77
CA VAL A 151 -0.84 21.95 -6.06
C VAL A 151 -1.35 21.01 -7.14
N ASP A 152 -1.72 21.56 -8.29
CA ASP A 152 -2.25 20.79 -9.41
C ASP A 152 -1.65 21.31 -10.73
N ILE A 153 -1.18 20.39 -11.58
CA ILE A 153 -0.57 20.74 -12.87
C ILE A 153 -1.63 21.25 -13.84
N ASP A 154 -1.43 22.48 -14.29
CA ASP A 154 -2.37 23.16 -15.19
C ASP A 154 -2.51 22.42 -16.52
N ASN A 155 -3.77 22.17 -16.93
CA ASN A 155 -4.10 21.54 -18.20
C ASN A 155 -3.47 20.14 -18.43
N PHE A 156 -3.16 19.39 -17.38
CA PHE A 156 -2.48 18.10 -17.47
C PHE A 156 -3.23 17.09 -18.36
N LYS A 157 -4.55 17.06 -18.27
CA LYS A 157 -5.38 16.24 -19.17
C LYS A 157 -5.12 16.57 -20.64
N SER A 158 -5.05 17.86 -21.00
CA SER A 158 -4.75 18.28 -22.39
C SER A 158 -3.36 17.81 -22.83
N ILE A 159 -2.37 17.82 -21.95
CA ILE A 159 -1.03 17.27 -22.22
C ILE A 159 -1.13 15.79 -22.57
N ASN A 160 -1.83 15.01 -21.74
CA ASN A 160 -2.04 13.58 -22.00
C ASN A 160 -2.80 13.31 -23.29
N ASP A 161 -3.88 14.05 -23.53
CA ASP A 161 -4.73 13.87 -24.72
C ASP A 161 -3.99 14.23 -26.02
N THR A 162 -3.07 15.20 -25.97
CA THR A 162 -2.33 15.69 -27.14
C THR A 162 -1.01 14.95 -27.38
N LEU A 163 -0.24 14.68 -26.31
CA LEU A 163 1.13 14.16 -26.39
C LEU A 163 1.27 12.74 -25.82
N GLY A 164 0.17 12.17 -25.33
CA GLY A 164 0.13 10.82 -24.78
C GLY A 164 0.58 10.72 -23.33
N HIS A 165 0.14 9.65 -22.66
CA HIS A 165 0.42 9.39 -21.23
C HIS A 165 1.90 9.27 -20.89
N LEU A 166 2.75 8.80 -21.82
CA LEU A 166 4.20 8.73 -21.59
C LEU A 166 4.81 10.12 -21.40
N THR A 167 4.34 11.13 -22.17
CA THR A 167 4.75 12.53 -21.98
C THR A 167 4.20 13.07 -20.68
N GLY A 168 2.95 12.77 -20.31
CA GLY A 168 2.40 13.10 -18.99
C GLY A 168 3.23 12.55 -17.82
N ASP A 169 3.69 11.31 -17.92
CA ASP A 169 4.58 10.69 -16.93
C ASP A 169 5.93 11.41 -16.83
N ILE A 170 6.48 11.89 -17.96
CA ILE A 170 7.70 12.69 -18.00
C ILE A 170 7.46 14.04 -17.31
N VAL A 171 6.31 14.66 -17.56
CA VAL A 171 5.91 15.91 -16.90
C VAL A 171 5.84 15.72 -15.40
N LEU A 172 5.09 14.71 -14.91
CA LEU A 172 4.96 14.40 -13.48
C LEU A 172 6.31 14.20 -12.81
N ARG A 173 7.20 13.39 -13.41
CA ARG A 173 8.56 13.15 -12.89
C ARG A 173 9.38 14.43 -12.79
N ASN A 174 9.29 15.28 -13.79
CA ASN A 174 10.10 16.51 -13.80
C ASN A 174 9.56 17.56 -12.84
N VAL A 175 8.23 17.76 -12.78
CA VAL A 175 7.59 18.65 -11.79
C VAL A 175 7.96 18.24 -10.37
N ALA A 176 7.83 16.96 -10.06
CA ALA A 176 8.23 16.40 -8.77
C ALA A 176 9.71 16.61 -8.47
N ARG A 177 10.59 16.36 -9.44
CA ARG A 177 12.05 16.52 -9.26
C ARG A 177 12.44 17.96 -8.93
N GLU A 178 11.88 18.95 -9.65
CA GLU A 178 12.10 20.36 -9.33
C GLU A 178 11.63 20.69 -7.90
N GLY A 179 10.44 20.17 -7.52
CA GLY A 179 9.92 20.36 -6.16
C GLY A 179 10.80 19.73 -5.09
N ILE A 180 11.23 18.48 -5.28
CA ILE A 180 12.14 17.80 -4.34
C ILE A 180 13.45 18.57 -4.19
N GLN A 181 14.07 19.03 -5.29
CA GLN A 181 15.33 19.78 -5.25
C GLN A 181 15.22 21.08 -4.47
N ILE A 182 14.08 21.77 -4.53
CA ILE A 182 13.84 23.03 -3.82
C ILE A 182 13.47 22.77 -2.36
N MET A 183 12.65 21.76 -2.08
CA MET A 183 12.10 21.51 -0.74
C MET A 183 13.08 20.76 0.18
N GLN A 184 13.87 19.82 -0.37
CA GLN A 184 14.76 18.94 0.40
C GLN A 184 15.80 19.69 1.25
N PRO A 185 16.47 20.77 0.79
CA PRO A 185 17.41 21.52 1.61
C PRO A 185 16.77 22.18 2.84
N HIS A 186 15.46 22.37 2.80
CA HIS A 186 14.67 22.98 3.86
C HIS A 186 13.94 21.95 4.73
N HIS A 187 14.19 20.64 4.51
CA HIS A 187 13.51 19.52 5.20
C HIS A 187 11.98 19.52 5.03
N VAL A 188 11.49 20.09 3.94
CA VAL A 188 10.06 20.16 3.60
C VAL A 188 9.65 18.90 2.83
N SER A 189 8.57 18.27 3.23
CA SER A 189 8.06 17.06 2.59
C SER A 189 7.14 17.39 1.43
N LEU A 190 7.42 16.78 0.27
CA LEU A 190 6.59 16.84 -0.95
C LEU A 190 5.91 15.49 -1.16
N TYR A 191 4.62 15.53 -1.44
CA TYR A 191 3.78 14.35 -1.62
C TYR A 191 3.10 14.36 -2.99
N ARG A 192 2.94 13.20 -3.60
CA ARG A 192 1.99 13.02 -4.69
C ARG A 192 0.64 12.65 -4.07
N TYR A 193 -0.30 13.59 -4.12
CA TYR A 193 -1.59 13.49 -3.46
C TYR A 193 -2.61 12.69 -4.28
N GLY A 194 -2.57 12.82 -5.60
CA GLY A 194 -3.42 12.11 -6.56
C GLY A 194 -2.82 12.23 -7.97
N GLY A 195 -3.46 11.80 -8.99
CA GLY A 195 -3.03 11.84 -10.40
C GLY A 195 -1.96 12.86 -10.76
N GLU A 196 -2.35 14.10 -11.00
CA GLU A 196 -1.51 15.27 -11.25
C GLU A 196 -1.39 16.23 -10.06
N GLU A 197 -1.94 15.82 -8.91
CA GLU A 197 -2.00 16.63 -7.69
C GLU A 197 -0.83 16.33 -6.76
N PHE A 198 -0.24 17.37 -6.22
CA PHE A 198 0.81 17.32 -5.20
C PHE A 198 0.36 18.05 -3.94
N ALA A 199 0.91 17.61 -2.81
CA ALA A 199 0.75 18.32 -1.54
C ALA A 199 2.12 18.61 -0.93
N VAL A 200 2.21 19.67 -0.16
CA VAL A 200 3.41 20.06 0.60
C VAL A 200 2.98 20.36 2.03
N ILE A 201 3.72 19.83 2.99
CA ILE A 201 3.53 20.14 4.41
C ILE A 201 4.75 20.94 4.89
N PHE A 202 4.48 22.09 5.48
CA PHE A 202 5.45 22.97 6.11
C PHE A 202 5.21 22.94 7.62
N GLN A 203 6.15 22.40 8.38
CA GLN A 203 6.09 22.46 9.84
C GLN A 203 6.32 23.89 10.34
N ALA A 204 6.09 24.15 11.62
CA ALA A 204 6.11 25.50 12.20
C ALA A 204 7.32 26.35 11.80
N GLU A 205 8.51 25.75 11.77
CA GLU A 205 9.78 26.41 11.43
C GLU A 205 9.86 26.87 9.97
N GLN A 206 9.11 26.19 9.07
CA GLN A 206 9.13 26.43 7.62
C GLN A 206 7.97 27.31 7.13
N MET A 207 6.97 27.58 7.98
CA MET A 207 5.74 28.29 7.56
C MET A 207 6.03 29.67 6.96
N THR A 208 6.98 30.40 7.51
CA THR A 208 7.37 31.74 7.01
C THR A 208 7.98 31.70 5.62
N SER A 209 8.60 30.58 5.23
CA SER A 209 9.21 30.38 3.90
C SER A 209 8.30 29.64 2.92
N ALA A 210 7.13 29.19 3.36
CA ALA A 210 6.25 28.31 2.56
C ALA A 210 5.91 28.93 1.20
N LEU A 211 5.43 30.17 1.17
CA LEU A 211 5.08 30.83 -0.08
C LEU A 211 6.30 31.00 -1.00
N SER A 212 7.44 31.43 -0.47
CA SER A 212 8.65 31.66 -1.26
C SER A 212 9.17 30.36 -1.88
N LEU A 213 9.12 29.23 -1.17
CA LEU A 213 9.51 27.92 -1.68
C LEU A 213 8.54 27.42 -2.75
N LEU A 214 7.24 27.60 -2.57
CA LEU A 214 6.24 27.26 -3.58
C LEU A 214 6.40 28.10 -4.84
N GLU A 215 6.64 29.41 -4.73
CA GLU A 215 6.87 30.29 -5.88
C GLU A 215 8.19 29.97 -6.60
N ALA A 216 9.23 29.59 -5.86
CA ALA A 216 10.48 29.11 -6.46
C ALA A 216 10.22 27.85 -7.28
N TRP A 217 9.46 26.89 -6.73
CA TRP A 217 9.08 25.66 -7.43
C TRP A 217 8.22 25.97 -8.66
N ARG A 218 7.19 26.78 -8.52
CA ARG A 218 6.33 27.20 -9.64
C ARG A 218 7.17 27.83 -10.78
N THR A 219 8.06 28.75 -10.42
CA THR A 219 8.92 29.43 -11.39
C THR A 219 9.92 28.48 -12.06
N ALA A 220 10.46 27.51 -11.32
CA ALA A 220 11.35 26.49 -11.88
C ALA A 220 10.63 25.62 -12.93
N VAL A 221 9.39 25.19 -12.63
CA VAL A 221 8.56 24.42 -13.56
C VAL A 221 8.17 25.26 -14.79
N GLU A 222 7.75 26.51 -14.60
CA GLU A 222 7.38 27.42 -15.68
C GLU A 222 8.54 27.69 -16.66
N LYS A 223 9.75 27.87 -16.12
CA LYS A 223 10.94 28.18 -16.92
C LYS A 223 11.62 26.95 -17.53
N ARG A 224 11.15 25.76 -17.19
CA ARG A 224 11.76 24.53 -17.67
C ARG A 224 11.62 24.40 -19.19
N VAL A 225 12.72 24.07 -19.85
CA VAL A 225 12.72 23.71 -21.27
C VAL A 225 12.39 22.23 -21.42
N TRP A 226 11.33 21.93 -22.16
CA TRP A 226 10.87 20.59 -22.45
C TRP A 226 11.42 20.13 -23.80
N ARG A 227 11.50 18.80 -23.99
CA ARG A 227 11.97 18.22 -25.27
C ARG A 227 10.91 18.37 -26.38
N GLU A 228 9.65 18.29 -25.96
CA GLU A 228 8.50 18.42 -26.84
C GLU A 228 8.35 19.88 -27.26
N GLU A 229 8.29 20.08 -28.57
CA GLU A 229 8.19 21.40 -29.15
C GLU A 229 6.91 22.10 -28.68
N ASN A 230 7.03 23.32 -28.23
CA ASN A 230 5.92 24.15 -27.68
C ASN A 230 5.26 23.64 -26.39
N LEU A 231 5.77 22.59 -25.71
CA LEU A 231 5.24 22.18 -24.42
C LEU A 231 5.59 23.22 -23.36
N ARG A 232 4.56 23.78 -22.73
CA ARG A 232 4.67 24.63 -21.54
C ARG A 232 3.90 24.00 -20.43
N VAL A 233 4.53 23.80 -19.29
CA VAL A 233 3.93 23.23 -18.10
C VAL A 233 3.97 24.28 -16.99
N THR A 234 2.84 24.51 -16.37
CA THR A 234 2.69 25.31 -15.17
C THR A 234 1.85 24.56 -14.16
N PHE A 235 1.81 25.04 -12.94
CA PHE A 235 0.88 24.54 -11.96
C PHE A 235 0.27 25.68 -11.16
N SER A 236 -0.89 25.40 -10.59
CA SER A 236 -1.58 26.29 -9.65
C SER A 236 -1.57 25.69 -8.27
N GLY A 237 -1.59 26.49 -7.22
CA GLY A 237 -1.60 26.03 -5.85
C GLY A 237 -2.46 26.86 -4.91
N GLY A 238 -2.95 26.21 -3.86
CA GLY A 238 -3.54 26.83 -2.69
C GLY A 238 -2.63 26.61 -1.48
N LEU A 239 -2.40 27.63 -0.67
CA LEU A 239 -1.60 27.59 0.56
C LEU A 239 -2.43 28.06 1.73
N GLY A 240 -2.49 27.28 2.81
CA GLY A 240 -3.15 27.65 4.07
C GLY A 240 -2.31 27.30 5.29
N GLU A 241 -2.54 28.03 6.36
CA GLU A 241 -1.98 27.77 7.69
C GLU A 241 -3.08 27.21 8.58
N TRP A 242 -2.80 26.10 9.26
CA TRP A 242 -3.76 25.45 10.15
C TRP A 242 -3.84 26.18 11.49
N HIS A 243 -5.05 26.61 11.87
CA HIS A 243 -5.35 27.35 13.08
C HIS A 243 -6.24 26.52 14.03
N PHE A 244 -6.03 25.21 14.09
CA PHE A 244 -6.72 24.25 14.97
C PHE A 244 -8.22 24.02 14.62
N GLU A 245 -8.67 24.43 13.44
CA GLU A 245 -9.97 24.08 12.90
C GLU A 245 -10.06 22.58 12.51
N PRO A 246 -11.27 22.03 12.32
CA PRO A 246 -11.45 20.66 11.80
C PRO A 246 -10.70 20.48 10.46
N LEU A 247 -10.00 19.35 10.32
CA LEU A 247 -9.16 19.06 9.14
C LEU A 247 -9.91 19.23 7.83
N GLU A 248 -11.15 18.75 7.75
CA GLU A 248 -11.98 18.88 6.53
C GLU A 248 -12.20 20.35 6.15
N GLN A 249 -12.45 21.23 7.12
CA GLN A 249 -12.62 22.66 6.89
C GLN A 249 -11.32 23.28 6.40
N PHE A 250 -10.20 22.94 7.02
CA PHE A 250 -8.88 23.41 6.63
C PHE A 250 -8.53 22.98 5.21
N VAL A 251 -8.61 21.67 4.91
CA VAL A 251 -8.37 21.15 3.56
C VAL A 251 -9.27 21.81 2.54
N GLY A 252 -10.57 21.97 2.85
CA GLY A 252 -11.52 22.66 2.00
C GLY A 252 -11.15 24.11 1.72
N SER A 253 -10.58 24.83 2.69
CA SER A 253 -10.10 26.21 2.50
C SER A 253 -8.89 26.27 1.56
N VAL A 254 -7.96 25.34 1.67
CA VAL A 254 -6.78 25.22 0.79
C VAL A 254 -7.19 24.84 -0.63
N ASP A 255 -8.14 23.90 -0.78
CA ASP A 255 -8.69 23.52 -2.08
C ASP A 255 -9.42 24.69 -2.76
N ASN A 256 -10.20 25.47 -2.02
CA ASN A 256 -10.84 26.69 -2.52
C ASN A 256 -9.80 27.74 -2.99
N ALA A 257 -8.67 27.86 -2.29
CA ALA A 257 -7.58 28.75 -2.72
C ALA A 257 -6.93 28.24 -4.02
N LEU A 258 -6.70 26.93 -4.17
CA LEU A 258 -6.25 26.31 -5.40
C LEU A 258 -7.25 26.52 -6.54
N TYR A 259 -8.53 26.27 -6.30
CA TYR A 259 -9.57 26.51 -7.28
C TYR A 259 -9.59 27.99 -7.75
N SER A 260 -9.48 28.93 -6.82
CA SER A 260 -9.39 30.37 -7.13
C SER A 260 -8.14 30.69 -7.96
N ALA A 261 -6.99 30.05 -7.69
CA ALA A 261 -5.78 30.22 -8.50
C ALA A 261 -6.00 29.79 -9.95
N LYS A 262 -6.68 28.66 -10.16
CA LYS A 262 -7.06 28.16 -11.50
C LYS A 262 -8.01 29.12 -12.22
N GLN A 263 -9.00 29.67 -11.53
CA GLN A 263 -9.98 30.62 -12.10
C GLN A 263 -9.36 31.98 -12.46
N GLN A 264 -8.39 32.43 -11.70
CA GLN A 264 -7.71 33.72 -11.91
C GLN A 264 -6.65 33.71 -13.03
N GLY A 265 -6.55 32.61 -13.78
CA GLY A 265 -5.67 32.51 -14.94
C GLY A 265 -4.51 31.54 -14.76
N LYS A 266 -4.55 30.68 -13.72
CA LYS A 266 -3.58 29.60 -13.47
C LYS A 266 -2.16 30.11 -13.16
N ASN A 267 -1.17 29.20 -13.09
CA ASN A 267 0.24 29.51 -12.88
C ASN A 267 0.49 30.48 -11.70
N ARG A 268 -0.11 30.19 -10.55
CA ARG A 268 -0.01 31.02 -9.33
C ARG A 268 -0.30 30.24 -8.07
N ILE A 269 0.12 30.80 -6.95
CA ILE A 269 -0.21 30.29 -5.62
C ILE A 269 -1.14 31.32 -4.95
N ASN A 270 -2.33 30.87 -4.56
CA ASN A 270 -3.23 31.68 -3.75
C ASN A 270 -3.15 31.24 -2.28
N ARG A 271 -3.27 32.16 -1.37
CA ARG A 271 -3.38 31.87 0.07
C ARG A 271 -4.86 31.79 0.47
N THR A 272 -5.15 31.00 1.50
CA THR A 272 -6.46 31.02 2.14
C THR A 272 -6.71 32.39 2.73
N SER A 273 -7.93 32.88 2.62
CA SER A 273 -8.34 34.11 3.36
C SER A 273 -8.37 33.77 4.85
N ILE A 274 -7.67 34.53 5.65
CA ILE A 274 -7.81 34.46 7.12
C ILE A 274 -9.23 34.96 7.43
N SER A 275 -10.10 34.04 7.89
CA SER A 275 -11.44 34.40 8.37
C SER A 275 -11.37 34.90 9.79
#